data_f55949d8939d28698d08e76207ede6b2
#
_entry.id   f55949d8939d28698d08e76207ede6b2
#
_cell.length_a   1.000
_cell.length_b   1.000
_cell.length_c   1.000
_cell.angle_alpha   90.00
_cell.angle_beta   90.00
_cell.angle_gamma   90.00
#
_symmetry.space_group_name_H-M   'P 1'
#
loop_
_entity.id
_entity.type
_entity.pdbx_description
1 polymer ?
#
loop_
_entity_poly.entity_id
_entity_poly.type
_entity_poly.pdbx_seq_one_letter_code
_entity_poly.pdbx_strand_id
1 'polypeptide(L)'
;MNSKNSKIIEVKNKLEPQRLLKVAAFDQNKIVTKPHKHNGYLEVVFLSSTNGKHYVDGRESVVKTPCILIIRKDNVHHWELENPVKGYVVLLKKLFVDQSLDFELAKLIDELIEFDTIYLKDSIFFESILSILEFEKNKTSQEGLLKALLAKALESTDLLKKSKTSQNNLYANFCELLNENPRVLNHVAYYASLLNTSPQNLNASCRKNTNLTASEVLAGYIIKEAKRLLFYTSNSISEIAFQLGFSDKSNFSKYFKRYSGVTPSEFKKNQH
;
A
#
# COMPACT_ATOMS: atom_id res chain seq x y z
N MET A 1 -25.18 16.46 -35.57
CA MET A 1 -25.39 15.38 -34.61
C MET A 1 -24.07 14.59 -34.51
N ASN A 2 -23.19 14.96 -33.59
CA ASN A 2 -21.94 14.23 -33.36
C ASN A 2 -22.16 13.28 -32.19
N SER A 3 -22.35 12.00 -32.49
CA SER A 3 -22.33 10.95 -31.47
C SER A 3 -20.92 10.81 -30.91
N LYS A 4 -20.68 11.31 -29.72
CA LYS A 4 -19.48 10.98 -28.92
C LYS A 4 -19.52 9.48 -28.63
N ASN A 5 -18.81 8.68 -29.43
CA ASN A 5 -18.47 7.31 -29.07
C ASN A 5 -17.62 7.35 -27.79
N SER A 6 -18.24 7.22 -26.65
CA SER A 6 -17.53 6.95 -25.40
C SER A 6 -16.91 5.56 -25.54
N LYS A 7 -15.59 5.49 -25.82
CA LYS A 7 -14.86 4.22 -25.81
C LYS A 7 -15.02 3.60 -24.43
N ILE A 8 -15.78 2.51 -24.36
CA ILE A 8 -15.91 1.73 -23.11
C ILE A 8 -14.54 1.19 -22.78
N ILE A 9 -13.99 1.62 -21.62
CA ILE A 9 -12.70 1.14 -21.14
C ILE A 9 -12.89 -0.26 -20.58
N GLU A 10 -12.13 -1.22 -21.11
CA GLU A 10 -12.17 -2.61 -20.67
C GLU A 10 -11.71 -2.73 -19.20
N VAL A 11 -12.47 -3.46 -18.40
CA VAL A 11 -12.08 -3.82 -17.03
C VAL A 11 -11.53 -5.24 -17.03
N LYS A 12 -10.23 -5.40 -16.77
CA LYS A 12 -9.57 -6.71 -16.69
C LYS A 12 -9.44 -7.17 -15.24
N ASN A 13 -9.91 -8.39 -14.98
CA ASN A 13 -9.68 -9.05 -13.70
C ASN A 13 -8.73 -10.23 -13.91
N LYS A 14 -7.47 -10.09 -13.52
CA LYS A 14 -6.40 -11.09 -13.67
C LYS A 14 -6.22 -11.94 -12.40
N LEU A 15 -6.98 -11.61 -11.33
CA LEU A 15 -6.85 -12.23 -10.03
C LEU A 15 -8.13 -12.94 -9.63
N GLU A 16 -8.03 -14.21 -9.30
CA GLU A 16 -9.13 -15.04 -8.82
C GLU A 16 -9.76 -14.44 -7.54
N PRO A 17 -11.08 -14.59 -7.31
CA PRO A 17 -11.76 -13.96 -6.17
C PRO A 17 -11.12 -14.28 -4.81
N GLN A 18 -10.67 -15.52 -4.61
CA GLN A 18 -10.11 -16.01 -3.33
C GLN A 18 -8.62 -15.71 -3.18
N ARG A 19 -7.92 -15.40 -4.27
CA ARG A 19 -6.47 -15.16 -4.24
C ARG A 19 -6.21 -13.69 -3.88
N LEU A 20 -5.38 -13.46 -2.86
CA LEU A 20 -5.07 -12.13 -2.36
C LEU A 20 -3.75 -11.56 -2.91
N LEU A 21 -2.81 -12.45 -3.24
CA LEU A 21 -1.52 -12.15 -3.87
C LEU A 21 -1.30 -13.12 -5.02
N LYS A 22 -0.87 -12.61 -6.17
CA LYS A 22 -0.41 -13.41 -7.31
C LYS A 22 0.87 -12.82 -7.84
N VAL A 23 1.87 -13.67 -8.02
CA VAL A 23 3.10 -13.34 -8.75
C VAL A 23 3.20 -14.29 -9.93
N ALA A 24 3.59 -13.77 -11.07
CA ALA A 24 3.80 -14.57 -12.28
C ALA A 24 4.84 -13.89 -13.17
N ALA A 25 5.57 -14.68 -13.95
CA ALA A 25 6.42 -14.17 -15.01
C ALA A 25 5.62 -13.31 -16.01
N PHE A 26 6.27 -12.30 -16.60
CA PHE A 26 5.64 -11.42 -17.57
C PHE A 26 5.23 -12.21 -18.83
N ASP A 27 3.98 -12.06 -19.25
CA ASP A 27 3.43 -12.76 -20.40
C ASP A 27 3.91 -12.13 -21.72
N GLN A 28 4.75 -12.83 -22.46
CA GLN A 28 5.33 -12.37 -23.72
C GLN A 28 4.29 -12.04 -24.83
N ASN A 29 3.06 -12.57 -24.68
CA ASN A 29 1.96 -12.25 -25.61
C ASN A 29 1.29 -10.91 -25.32
N LYS A 30 1.71 -10.22 -24.25
CA LYS A 30 1.12 -8.95 -23.77
C LYS A 30 2.09 -7.78 -23.82
N ILE A 31 3.03 -7.79 -24.71
CA ILE A 31 4.00 -6.70 -24.91
C ILE A 31 3.34 -5.40 -25.42
N VAL A 32 2.24 -5.51 -26.15
CA VAL A 32 1.40 -4.37 -26.53
C VAL A 32 -0.01 -4.62 -26.02
N THR A 33 -0.57 -3.63 -25.32
CA THR A 33 -1.93 -3.74 -24.76
C THR A 33 -2.80 -2.56 -25.17
N LYS A 34 -4.12 -2.79 -25.21
CA LYS A 34 -5.10 -1.71 -25.35
C LYS A 34 -5.35 -1.04 -24.02
N PRO A 35 -5.77 0.23 -23.98
CA PRO A 35 -6.18 0.90 -22.75
C PRO A 35 -7.21 0.09 -21.97
N HIS A 36 -6.90 -0.20 -20.73
CA HIS A 36 -7.74 -0.97 -19.81
C HIS A 36 -7.47 -0.55 -18.36
N LYS A 37 -8.35 -0.96 -17.45
CA LYS A 37 -8.17 -0.77 -16.02
C LYS A 37 -8.36 -2.07 -15.25
N HIS A 38 -7.83 -2.09 -14.04
CA HIS A 38 -7.98 -3.19 -13.10
C HIS A 38 -8.92 -2.80 -11.97
N ASN A 39 -9.76 -3.76 -11.55
CA ASN A 39 -10.68 -3.54 -10.46
C ASN A 39 -10.25 -4.36 -9.24
N GLY A 40 -9.93 -3.66 -8.14
CA GLY A 40 -9.80 -4.28 -6.83
C GLY A 40 -8.39 -4.73 -6.42
N TYR A 41 -7.33 -4.44 -7.18
CA TYR A 41 -5.95 -4.74 -6.79
C TYR A 41 -4.95 -3.69 -7.28
N LEU A 42 -3.82 -3.63 -6.59
CA LEU A 42 -2.60 -2.96 -7.04
C LEU A 42 -1.84 -3.91 -7.98
N GLU A 43 -1.44 -3.42 -9.15
CA GLU A 43 -0.55 -4.15 -10.06
C GLU A 43 0.84 -3.52 -10.02
N VAL A 44 1.85 -4.31 -9.71
CA VAL A 44 3.25 -3.92 -9.71
C VAL A 44 3.98 -4.77 -10.75
N VAL A 45 4.55 -4.11 -11.76
CA VAL A 45 5.23 -4.80 -12.86
C VAL A 45 6.72 -4.52 -12.76
N PHE A 46 7.49 -5.53 -12.43
CA PHE A 46 8.95 -5.50 -12.50
C PHE A 46 9.41 -5.89 -13.91
N LEU A 47 10.26 -5.07 -14.50
CA LEU A 47 10.86 -5.30 -15.79
C LEU A 47 12.38 -5.25 -15.68
N SER A 48 13.05 -6.36 -15.99
CA SER A 48 14.52 -6.44 -15.95
C SER A 48 15.16 -6.16 -17.30
N SER A 49 14.45 -6.44 -18.39
CA SER A 49 14.95 -6.23 -19.74
C SER A 49 13.81 -5.94 -20.71
N THR A 50 13.73 -4.72 -21.18
CA THR A 50 12.92 -4.23 -22.30
C THR A 50 13.15 -2.73 -22.47
N ASN A 51 12.64 -2.16 -23.55
CA ASN A 51 12.40 -0.74 -23.74
C ASN A 51 10.94 -0.55 -24.15
N GLY A 52 10.51 0.70 -24.28
CA GLY A 52 9.18 1.01 -24.77
C GLY A 52 8.52 2.16 -24.05
N LYS A 53 7.20 2.14 -24.06
CA LYS A 53 6.37 3.18 -23.46
C LYS A 53 5.28 2.59 -22.57
N HIS A 54 5.00 3.29 -21.49
CA HIS A 54 3.88 3.01 -20.60
C HIS A 54 3.00 4.24 -20.50
N TYR A 55 1.72 4.05 -20.60
CA TYR A 55 0.71 5.09 -20.53
C TYR A 55 -0.17 4.86 -19.32
N VAL A 56 -0.33 5.88 -18.48
CA VAL A 56 -1.20 5.86 -17.29
C VAL A 56 -2.06 7.12 -17.31
N ASP A 57 -3.37 6.97 -17.32
CA ASP A 57 -4.35 8.08 -17.34
C ASP A 57 -4.04 9.12 -18.42
N GLY A 58 -3.61 8.64 -19.60
CA GLY A 58 -3.26 9.45 -20.74
C GLY A 58 -1.88 10.10 -20.71
N ARG A 59 -1.08 9.85 -19.67
CA ARG A 59 0.31 10.33 -19.57
C ARG A 59 1.27 9.26 -20.11
N GLU A 60 2.12 9.65 -21.02
CA GLU A 60 3.18 8.79 -21.55
C GLU A 60 4.42 8.84 -20.64
N SER A 61 5.02 7.69 -20.39
CA SER A 61 6.34 7.55 -19.77
C SER A 61 7.20 6.56 -20.55
N VAL A 62 8.49 6.86 -20.68
CA VAL A 62 9.46 5.96 -21.32
C VAL A 62 9.86 4.88 -20.31
N VAL A 63 9.77 3.62 -20.74
CA VAL A 63 10.24 2.47 -19.96
C VAL A 63 11.74 2.29 -20.20
N LYS A 64 12.52 2.39 -19.12
CA LYS A 64 13.96 2.11 -19.10
C LYS A 64 14.20 1.05 -18.00
N THR A 65 14.71 -0.08 -18.37
CA THR A 65 14.98 -1.20 -17.44
C THR A 65 16.37 -1.14 -16.83
N PRO A 66 16.57 -1.70 -15.61
CA PRO A 66 15.54 -2.32 -14.78
C PRO A 66 14.63 -1.31 -14.08
N CYS A 67 13.34 -1.59 -14.02
CA CYS A 67 12.36 -0.71 -13.37
C CYS A 67 11.16 -1.46 -12.80
N ILE A 68 10.43 -0.76 -11.95
CA ILE A 68 9.11 -1.19 -11.43
C ILE A 68 8.08 -0.16 -11.90
N LEU A 69 7.01 -0.63 -12.55
CA LEU A 69 5.83 0.16 -12.88
C LEU A 69 4.75 -0.11 -11.84
N ILE A 70 4.13 0.94 -11.34
CA ILE A 70 3.10 0.86 -10.30
C ILE A 70 1.77 1.32 -10.90
N ILE A 71 0.82 0.40 -11.00
CA ILE A 71 -0.52 0.65 -11.55
C ILE A 71 -1.52 0.52 -10.39
N ARG A 72 -2.04 1.67 -9.95
CA ARG A 72 -3.01 1.73 -8.86
C ARG A 72 -4.37 1.23 -9.32
N LYS A 73 -5.20 0.84 -8.36
CA LYS A 73 -6.61 0.57 -8.60
C LYS A 73 -7.24 1.74 -9.39
N ASP A 74 -8.02 1.39 -10.40
CA ASP A 74 -8.76 2.31 -11.28
C ASP A 74 -7.93 3.15 -12.27
N ASN A 75 -6.58 3.12 -12.24
CA ASN A 75 -5.79 3.71 -13.32
C ASN A 75 -6.15 3.06 -14.67
N VAL A 76 -6.35 3.88 -15.68
CA VAL A 76 -6.43 3.42 -17.06
C VAL A 76 -5.04 3.37 -17.64
N HIS A 77 -4.56 2.18 -17.98
CA HIS A 77 -3.21 2.04 -18.50
C HIS A 77 -3.11 1.12 -19.72
N HIS A 78 -2.00 1.25 -20.42
CA HIS A 78 -1.54 0.33 -21.46
C HIS A 78 -0.04 0.57 -21.69
N TRP A 79 0.59 -0.38 -22.36
CA TRP A 79 1.99 -0.25 -22.74
C TRP A 79 2.25 -0.74 -24.15
N GLU A 80 3.36 -0.28 -24.70
CA GLU A 80 3.97 -0.70 -25.95
C GLU A 80 5.43 -1.00 -25.65
N LEU A 81 5.72 -2.29 -25.38
CA LEU A 81 7.05 -2.76 -25.01
C LEU A 81 7.73 -3.44 -26.19
N GLU A 82 9.05 -3.46 -26.18
CA GLU A 82 9.89 -4.07 -27.19
C GLU A 82 10.39 -5.45 -26.74
N ASN A 83 10.41 -6.43 -27.67
CA ASN A 83 10.97 -7.74 -27.38
C ASN A 83 12.51 -7.74 -27.31
N PRO A 84 13.12 -8.60 -26.46
CA PRO A 84 12.48 -9.50 -25.49
C PRO A 84 12.07 -8.76 -24.20
N VAL A 85 10.92 -9.10 -23.60
CA VAL A 85 10.51 -8.58 -22.31
C VAL A 85 10.81 -9.63 -21.24
N LYS A 86 11.58 -9.25 -20.21
CA LYS A 86 11.81 -10.09 -19.03
C LYS A 86 11.31 -9.34 -17.79
N GLY A 87 10.62 -10.05 -16.93
CA GLY A 87 10.10 -9.48 -15.68
C GLY A 87 9.02 -10.31 -15.03
N TYR A 88 8.36 -9.71 -14.05
CA TYR A 88 7.30 -10.33 -13.26
C TYR A 88 6.15 -9.34 -13.04
N VAL A 89 4.96 -9.88 -12.87
CA VAL A 89 3.76 -9.13 -12.50
C VAL A 89 3.32 -9.57 -11.11
N VAL A 90 3.17 -8.62 -10.20
CA VAL A 90 2.64 -8.81 -8.85
C VAL A 90 1.26 -8.16 -8.79
N LEU A 91 0.24 -8.94 -8.46
CA LEU A 91 -1.13 -8.47 -8.23
C LEU A 91 -1.45 -8.61 -6.76
N LEU A 92 -1.77 -7.49 -6.11
CA LEU A 92 -1.97 -7.41 -4.66
C LEU A 92 -3.32 -6.81 -4.33
N LYS A 93 -4.22 -7.59 -3.71
CA LYS A 93 -5.47 -7.05 -3.16
C LYS A 93 -5.22 -6.29 -1.86
N LYS A 94 -5.96 -5.21 -1.65
CA LYS A 94 -5.96 -4.49 -0.38
C LYS A 94 -6.19 -5.42 0.82
N LEU A 95 -7.06 -6.41 0.68
CA LEU A 95 -7.37 -7.37 1.74
C LEU A 95 -6.14 -8.16 2.22
N PHE A 96 -5.13 -8.42 1.37
CA PHE A 96 -3.86 -9.04 1.79
C PHE A 96 -3.16 -8.17 2.85
N VAL A 97 -3.11 -6.88 2.59
CA VAL A 97 -2.50 -5.88 3.49
C VAL A 97 -3.32 -5.70 4.76
N ASP A 98 -4.65 -5.59 4.61
CA ASP A 98 -5.58 -5.41 5.74
C ASP A 98 -5.58 -6.60 6.71
N GLN A 99 -5.31 -7.80 6.19
CA GLN A 99 -5.16 -9.02 6.99
C GLN A 99 -3.74 -9.23 7.53
N SER A 100 -2.77 -8.49 7.03
CA SER A 100 -1.42 -8.47 7.60
C SER A 100 -1.43 -7.64 8.88
N LEU A 101 -0.74 -8.16 9.89
CA LEU A 101 -0.51 -7.42 11.13
C LEU A 101 0.84 -6.68 11.10
N ASP A 102 1.54 -6.77 9.98
CA ASP A 102 2.83 -6.09 9.77
C ASP A 102 2.59 -4.64 9.32
N PHE A 103 2.83 -3.71 10.23
CA PHE A 103 2.71 -2.26 9.97
C PHE A 103 3.69 -1.76 8.92
N GLU A 104 4.89 -2.34 8.90
CA GLU A 104 5.93 -1.92 8.00
C GLU A 104 5.60 -2.29 6.56
N LEU A 105 5.02 -3.46 6.35
CA LEU A 105 4.55 -3.86 5.02
C LEU A 105 3.52 -2.88 4.46
N ALA A 106 2.55 -2.45 5.28
CA ALA A 106 1.55 -1.48 4.84
C ALA A 106 2.16 -0.11 4.55
N LYS A 107 3.09 0.35 5.40
CA LYS A 107 3.83 1.60 5.19
C LYS A 107 4.59 1.57 3.86
N LEU A 108 5.32 0.50 3.58
CA LEU A 108 6.07 0.35 2.33
C LEU A 108 5.16 0.36 1.10
N ILE A 109 3.97 -0.21 1.19
CA ILE A 109 2.98 -0.16 0.10
C ILE A 109 2.43 1.25 -0.07
N ASP A 110 2.10 1.95 1.02
CA ASP A 110 1.64 3.33 0.98
C ASP A 110 2.70 4.27 0.37
N GLU A 111 3.99 4.03 0.67
CA GLU A 111 5.10 4.77 0.05
C GLU A 111 5.28 4.39 -1.42
N LEU A 112 5.16 3.12 -1.77
CA LEU A 112 5.32 2.64 -3.16
C LEU A 112 4.31 3.29 -4.10
N ILE A 113 3.04 3.39 -3.67
CA ILE A 113 1.96 3.93 -4.50
C ILE A 113 2.07 5.44 -4.78
N GLU A 114 3.01 6.14 -4.15
CA GLU A 114 3.33 7.54 -4.50
C GLU A 114 4.09 7.66 -5.84
N PHE A 115 4.65 6.54 -6.34
CA PHE A 115 5.41 6.51 -7.58
C PHE A 115 4.60 5.86 -8.71
N ASP A 116 4.77 6.34 -9.93
CA ASP A 116 4.29 5.66 -11.15
C ASP A 116 5.35 4.69 -11.68
N THR A 117 6.62 5.04 -11.50
CA THR A 117 7.78 4.24 -11.95
C THR A 117 8.94 4.41 -10.98
N ILE A 118 9.60 3.31 -10.63
CA ILE A 118 10.86 3.30 -9.87
C ILE A 118 11.93 2.66 -10.75
N TYR A 119 13.01 3.40 -11.02
CA TYR A 119 14.18 2.88 -11.72
C TYR A 119 15.14 2.22 -10.73
N LEU A 120 15.61 1.04 -11.05
CA LEU A 120 16.44 0.22 -10.19
C LEU A 120 17.89 0.27 -10.64
N LYS A 121 18.83 -0.03 -9.72
CA LYS A 121 20.25 -0.09 -10.06
C LYS A 121 20.65 -1.44 -10.67
N ASP A 122 20.02 -2.50 -10.20
CA ASP A 122 20.23 -3.86 -10.70
C ASP A 122 18.92 -4.66 -10.65
N SER A 123 18.87 -5.78 -11.37
CA SER A 123 17.70 -6.65 -11.47
C SER A 123 17.80 -7.92 -10.63
N ILE A 124 19.00 -8.33 -10.24
CA ILE A 124 19.30 -9.67 -9.70
C ILE A 124 18.52 -9.95 -8.43
N PHE A 125 18.52 -8.99 -7.50
CA PHE A 125 17.77 -9.13 -6.25
C PHE A 125 16.27 -9.33 -6.51
N PHE A 126 15.69 -8.51 -7.39
CA PHE A 126 14.26 -8.53 -7.69
C PHE A 126 13.85 -9.81 -8.42
N GLU A 127 14.64 -10.26 -9.39
CA GLU A 127 14.42 -11.52 -10.11
C GLU A 127 14.45 -12.71 -9.13
N SER A 128 15.43 -12.73 -8.22
CA SER A 128 15.57 -13.80 -7.23
C SER A 128 14.38 -13.85 -6.27
N ILE A 129 13.99 -12.73 -5.69
CA ILE A 129 12.86 -12.66 -4.76
C ILE A 129 11.54 -13.00 -5.46
N LEU A 130 11.31 -12.46 -6.67
CA LEU A 130 10.07 -12.68 -7.40
C LEU A 130 9.94 -14.12 -7.91
N SER A 131 11.05 -14.76 -8.29
CA SER A 131 11.06 -16.18 -8.67
C SER A 131 10.68 -17.10 -7.50
N ILE A 132 11.11 -16.79 -6.28
CA ILE A 132 10.71 -17.51 -5.07
C ILE A 132 9.24 -17.23 -4.75
N LEU A 133 8.85 -15.95 -4.78
CA LEU A 133 7.51 -15.49 -4.41
C LEU A 133 6.41 -16.03 -5.35
N GLU A 134 6.74 -16.34 -6.61
CA GLU A 134 5.82 -16.95 -7.59
C GLU A 134 5.26 -18.29 -7.09
N PHE A 135 6.09 -19.09 -6.41
CA PHE A 135 5.75 -20.45 -5.94
C PHE A 135 5.44 -20.50 -4.43
N GLU A 136 5.71 -19.44 -3.69
CA GLU A 136 5.48 -19.39 -2.24
C GLU A 136 3.98 -19.41 -1.92
N LYS A 137 3.58 -20.27 -0.97
CA LYS A 137 2.18 -20.43 -0.52
C LYS A 137 1.97 -20.03 0.93
N ASN A 138 3.02 -20.04 1.73
CA ASN A 138 2.93 -19.63 3.13
C ASN A 138 2.77 -18.11 3.21
N LYS A 139 1.69 -17.65 3.86
CA LYS A 139 1.36 -16.23 3.94
C LYS A 139 2.46 -15.41 4.63
N THR A 140 3.02 -15.91 5.72
CA THR A 140 4.09 -15.20 6.47
C THR A 140 5.35 -15.06 5.62
N SER A 141 5.72 -16.11 4.86
CA SER A 141 6.84 -16.05 3.92
C SER A 141 6.56 -15.06 2.78
N GLN A 142 5.34 -15.05 2.23
CA GLN A 142 4.93 -14.07 1.22
C GLN A 142 5.04 -12.63 1.74
N GLU A 143 4.58 -12.36 2.97
CA GLU A 143 4.69 -11.04 3.61
C GLU A 143 6.15 -10.63 3.78
N GLY A 144 7.02 -11.53 4.24
CA GLY A 144 8.45 -11.27 4.42
C GLY A 144 9.18 -10.98 3.11
N LEU A 145 8.94 -11.79 2.07
CA LEU A 145 9.53 -11.61 0.74
C LEU A 145 9.02 -10.32 0.07
N LEU A 146 7.73 -10.05 0.17
CA LEU A 146 7.13 -8.82 -0.36
C LEU A 146 7.69 -7.59 0.35
N LYS A 147 7.85 -7.64 1.68
CA LYS A 147 8.45 -6.57 2.46
C LYS A 147 9.90 -6.30 2.05
N ALA A 148 10.73 -7.33 1.88
CA ALA A 148 12.10 -7.19 1.41
C ALA A 148 12.16 -6.56 0.01
N LEU A 149 11.30 -6.99 -0.90
CA LEU A 149 11.20 -6.46 -2.26
C LEU A 149 10.83 -4.97 -2.27
N LEU A 150 9.81 -4.58 -1.50
CA LEU A 150 9.33 -3.21 -1.42
C LEU A 150 10.38 -2.27 -0.78
N ALA A 151 11.00 -2.70 0.33
CA ALA A 151 12.05 -1.94 0.99
C ALA A 151 13.22 -1.67 0.03
N LYS A 152 13.65 -2.69 -0.72
CA LYS A 152 14.73 -2.55 -1.71
C LYS A 152 14.37 -1.66 -2.89
N ALA A 153 13.11 -1.71 -3.34
CA ALA A 153 12.62 -0.82 -4.40
C ALA A 153 12.65 0.65 -3.95
N LEU A 154 12.17 0.93 -2.74
CA LEU A 154 12.11 2.28 -2.18
C LEU A 154 13.50 2.84 -1.86
N GLU A 155 14.47 2.01 -1.46
CA GLU A 155 15.88 2.41 -1.30
C GLU A 155 16.42 3.06 -2.59
N SER A 156 15.99 2.60 -3.75
CA SER A 156 16.39 3.17 -5.05
C SER A 156 15.85 4.58 -5.27
N THR A 157 14.78 4.97 -4.56
CA THR A 157 14.16 6.31 -4.65
C THR A 157 14.82 7.33 -3.74
N ASP A 158 15.47 6.91 -2.65
CA ASP A 158 16.06 7.83 -1.66
C ASP A 158 17.21 8.67 -2.22
N LEU A 159 17.87 8.19 -3.25
CA LEU A 159 18.88 8.97 -3.99
C LEU A 159 18.25 10.14 -4.77
N LEU A 160 16.99 10.02 -5.16
CA LEU A 160 16.21 11.09 -5.82
C LEU A 160 15.58 12.04 -4.79
N LYS A 161 15.22 11.54 -3.60
CA LYS A 161 14.68 12.36 -2.50
C LYS A 161 15.72 13.28 -1.88
N LYS A 162 16.99 12.88 -1.82
CA LYS A 162 18.09 13.76 -1.37
C LYS A 162 18.31 15.00 -2.23
N SER A 163 17.73 15.06 -3.44
CA SER A 163 17.76 16.23 -4.32
C SER A 163 16.53 17.13 -4.22
N LYS A 164 15.45 16.69 -3.58
CA LYS A 164 14.25 17.50 -3.30
C LYS A 164 14.23 17.82 -1.80
N THR A 165 14.86 18.92 -1.46
CA THR A 165 14.74 19.58 -0.15
C THR A 165 13.33 19.53 0.39
N SER A 166 13.25 19.08 1.64
CA SER A 166 12.10 19.04 2.52
C SER A 166 11.13 20.21 2.32
N GLN A 167 10.06 20.00 1.60
CA GLN A 167 8.85 20.74 1.94
C GLN A 167 8.27 20.02 3.16
N ASN A 168 8.17 20.76 4.26
CA ASN A 168 7.56 20.36 5.52
C ASN A 168 6.13 19.84 5.27
N ASN A 169 5.99 18.56 4.89
CA ASN A 169 4.68 17.95 4.70
C ASN A 169 4.21 17.48 6.07
N LEU A 170 3.41 18.31 6.73
CA LEU A 170 2.86 18.05 8.04
C LEU A 170 2.12 16.70 8.14
N TYR A 171 1.48 16.26 7.05
CA TYR A 171 0.86 14.93 6.96
C TYR A 171 1.92 13.82 6.99
N ALA A 172 3.00 13.94 6.23
CA ALA A 172 4.07 12.94 6.22
C ALA A 172 4.73 12.83 7.61
N ASN A 173 5.03 13.96 8.25
CA ASN A 173 5.58 13.99 9.61
C ASN A 173 4.61 13.36 10.63
N PHE A 174 3.30 13.55 10.44
CA PHE A 174 2.29 12.92 11.29
C PHE A 174 2.27 11.40 11.14
N CYS A 175 2.31 10.90 9.91
CA CYS A 175 2.39 9.46 9.63
C CYS A 175 3.69 8.84 10.18
N GLU A 176 4.82 9.53 10.04
CA GLU A 176 6.11 9.12 10.59
C GLU A 176 6.04 9.01 12.12
N LEU A 177 5.52 10.04 12.78
CA LEU A 177 5.33 10.05 14.23
C LEU A 177 4.41 8.92 14.72
N LEU A 178 3.35 8.58 13.95
CA LEU A 178 2.47 7.45 14.28
C LEU A 178 3.16 6.10 14.09
N ASN A 179 4.07 5.98 13.12
CA ASN A 179 4.83 4.75 12.87
C ASN A 179 5.96 4.52 13.88
N GLU A 180 6.65 5.59 14.29
CA GLU A 180 7.78 5.51 15.21
C GLU A 180 7.35 5.37 16.68
N ASN A 181 6.12 5.75 16.99
CA ASN A 181 5.65 5.73 18.36
C ASN A 181 5.24 4.30 18.77
N PRO A 182 5.91 3.68 19.76
CA PRO A 182 5.58 2.34 20.23
C PRO A 182 4.20 2.25 20.88
N ARG A 183 3.56 3.39 21.17
CA ARG A 183 2.21 3.49 21.72
C ARG A 183 1.40 4.52 20.94
N VAL A 184 0.55 4.03 20.06
CA VAL A 184 -0.39 4.91 19.34
C VAL A 184 -1.56 5.25 20.25
N LEU A 185 -1.69 6.52 20.60
CA LEU A 185 -2.75 7.02 21.50
C LEU A 185 -3.90 7.64 20.70
N ASN A 186 -5.13 7.41 21.11
CA ASN A 186 -6.31 8.04 20.49
C ASN A 186 -6.49 9.51 20.90
N HIS A 187 -5.52 10.36 20.54
CA HIS A 187 -5.52 11.76 20.93
C HIS A 187 -4.84 12.67 19.88
N VAL A 188 -5.60 13.17 18.91
CA VAL A 188 -5.07 14.00 17.80
C VAL A 188 -4.33 15.24 18.29
N ALA A 189 -4.83 15.90 19.35
CA ALA A 189 -4.19 17.11 19.89
C ALA A 189 -2.78 16.82 20.47
N TYR A 190 -2.55 15.63 21.00
CA TYR A 190 -1.23 15.20 21.44
C TYR A 190 -0.23 15.18 20.27
N TYR A 191 -0.62 14.60 19.13
CA TYR A 191 0.25 14.56 17.95
C TYR A 191 0.44 15.93 17.31
N ALA A 192 -0.60 16.77 17.32
CA ALA A 192 -0.50 18.14 16.85
C ALA A 192 0.53 18.95 17.68
N SER A 193 0.54 18.77 19.01
CA SER A 193 1.53 19.41 19.88
C SER A 193 2.95 18.93 19.62
N LEU A 194 3.17 17.63 19.40
CA LEU A 194 4.48 17.07 19.05
C LEU A 194 5.01 17.60 17.71
N LEU A 195 4.10 17.92 16.79
CA LEU A 195 4.41 18.50 15.48
C LEU A 195 4.46 20.02 15.49
N ASN A 196 4.41 20.66 16.66
CA ASN A 196 4.39 22.11 16.83
C ASN A 196 3.32 22.79 15.95
N THR A 197 2.12 22.22 15.90
CA THR A 197 1.00 22.71 15.09
C THR A 197 -0.33 22.63 15.84
N SER A 198 -1.37 23.21 15.25
CA SER A 198 -2.73 23.08 15.79
C SER A 198 -3.42 21.82 15.23
N PRO A 199 -4.39 21.23 15.98
CA PRO A 199 -5.22 20.15 15.45
C PRO A 199 -5.94 20.52 14.14
N GLN A 200 -6.32 21.79 13.97
CA GLN A 200 -6.97 22.29 12.77
C GLN A 200 -6.03 22.24 11.56
N ASN A 201 -4.78 22.70 11.72
CA ASN A 201 -3.77 22.66 10.67
C ASN A 201 -3.40 21.21 10.29
N LEU A 202 -3.26 20.34 11.30
CA LEU A 202 -3.02 18.92 11.08
C LEU A 202 -4.17 18.27 10.30
N ASN A 203 -5.41 18.58 10.68
CA ASN A 203 -6.60 18.12 9.99
C ASN A 203 -6.68 18.60 8.53
N ALA A 204 -6.37 19.88 8.29
CA ALA A 204 -6.32 20.45 6.94
C ALA A 204 -5.25 19.76 6.08
N SER A 205 -4.06 19.48 6.66
CA SER A 205 -2.99 18.77 5.98
C SER A 205 -3.39 17.33 5.63
N CYS A 206 -4.03 16.60 6.55
CA CYS A 206 -4.53 15.24 6.29
C CYS A 206 -5.57 15.25 5.16
N ARG A 207 -6.56 16.16 5.21
CA ARG A 207 -7.58 16.26 4.15
C ARG A 207 -6.99 16.58 2.79
N LYS A 208 -6.01 17.46 2.73
CA LYS A 208 -5.32 17.82 1.48
C LYS A 208 -4.61 16.62 0.83
N ASN A 209 -4.04 15.72 1.64
CA ASN A 209 -3.23 14.61 1.15
C ASN A 209 -4.03 13.31 0.94
N THR A 210 -5.12 13.09 1.71
CA THR A 210 -5.82 11.78 1.74
C THR A 210 -7.34 11.89 1.65
N ASN A 211 -7.91 13.09 1.64
CA ASN A 211 -9.34 13.35 1.83
C ASN A 211 -9.89 12.89 3.19
N LEU A 212 -9.04 12.44 4.12
CA LEU A 212 -9.42 12.01 5.47
C LEU A 212 -9.08 13.09 6.50
N THR A 213 -9.81 13.09 7.60
CA THR A 213 -9.48 13.88 8.78
C THR A 213 -8.28 13.28 9.51
N ALA A 214 -7.57 14.09 10.33
CA ALA A 214 -6.50 13.58 11.18
C ALA A 214 -6.98 12.46 12.13
N SER A 215 -8.23 12.55 12.61
CA SER A 215 -8.85 11.50 13.42
C SER A 215 -9.08 10.20 12.66
N GLU A 216 -9.45 10.26 11.38
CA GLU A 216 -9.63 9.08 10.53
C GLU A 216 -8.29 8.44 10.17
N VAL A 217 -7.27 9.24 9.87
CA VAL A 217 -5.90 8.75 9.69
C VAL A 217 -5.43 8.04 10.96
N LEU A 218 -5.54 8.68 12.12
CA LEU A 218 -5.18 8.11 13.40
C LEU A 218 -5.96 6.83 13.71
N ALA A 219 -7.25 6.79 13.35
CA ALA A 219 -8.08 5.60 13.55
C ALA A 219 -7.54 4.39 12.78
N GLY A 220 -7.05 4.57 11.57
CA GLY A 220 -6.41 3.50 10.80
C GLY A 220 -5.24 2.87 11.57
N TYR A 221 -4.38 3.69 12.15
CA TYR A 221 -3.24 3.23 12.96
C TYR A 221 -3.67 2.54 14.26
N ILE A 222 -4.64 3.12 14.99
CA ILE A 222 -5.16 2.53 16.22
C ILE A 222 -5.79 1.16 15.96
N ILE A 223 -6.62 1.03 14.94
CA ILE A 223 -7.28 -0.25 14.62
C ILE A 223 -6.26 -1.31 14.24
N LYS A 224 -5.23 -0.95 13.51
CA LYS A 224 -4.16 -1.84 13.12
C LYS A 224 -3.40 -2.33 14.35
N GLU A 225 -3.00 -1.42 15.25
CA GLU A 225 -2.33 -1.79 16.49
C GLU A 225 -3.25 -2.60 17.43
N ALA A 226 -4.53 -2.25 17.52
CA ALA A 226 -5.51 -3.03 18.28
C ALA A 226 -5.62 -4.47 17.77
N LYS A 227 -5.69 -4.66 16.44
CA LYS A 227 -5.70 -6.00 15.82
C LYS A 227 -4.44 -6.78 16.16
N ARG A 228 -3.26 -6.13 16.11
CA ARG A 228 -1.98 -6.73 16.47
C ARG A 228 -1.96 -7.20 17.94
N LEU A 229 -2.38 -6.33 18.86
CA LEU A 229 -2.45 -6.65 20.29
C LEU A 229 -3.45 -7.77 20.58
N LEU A 230 -4.62 -7.74 19.95
CA LEU A 230 -5.64 -8.79 20.10
C LEU A 230 -5.17 -10.16 19.60
N PHE A 231 -4.29 -10.19 18.60
CA PHE A 231 -3.79 -11.41 17.99
C PHE A 231 -2.56 -11.97 18.69
N TYR A 232 -1.56 -11.13 18.97
CA TYR A 232 -0.25 -11.60 19.44
C TYR A 232 -0.06 -11.56 20.93
N THR A 233 -1.01 -11.02 21.71
CA THR A 233 -0.86 -10.93 23.15
C THR A 233 -1.99 -11.63 23.89
N SER A 234 -1.70 -12.04 25.14
CA SER A 234 -2.71 -12.53 26.08
C SER A 234 -3.53 -11.41 26.74
N ASN A 235 -3.26 -10.15 26.40
CA ASN A 235 -3.92 -9.01 27.01
C ASN A 235 -5.45 -9.10 26.88
N SER A 236 -6.13 -8.70 27.95
CA SER A 236 -7.58 -8.51 27.95
C SER A 236 -7.95 -7.31 27.08
N ILE A 237 -9.19 -7.28 26.60
CA ILE A 237 -9.71 -6.15 25.82
C ILE A 237 -9.63 -4.83 26.60
N SER A 238 -9.74 -4.90 27.94
CA SER A 238 -9.61 -3.72 28.80
C SER A 238 -8.18 -3.19 28.85
N GLU A 239 -7.19 -4.07 28.98
CA GLU A 239 -5.78 -3.70 28.94
C GLU A 239 -5.39 -3.10 27.60
N ILE A 240 -5.85 -3.68 26.49
CA ILE A 240 -5.64 -3.14 25.13
C ILE A 240 -6.28 -1.76 25.00
N ALA A 241 -7.51 -1.57 25.50
CA ALA A 241 -8.16 -0.27 25.49
C ALA A 241 -7.32 0.80 26.21
N PHE A 242 -6.81 0.50 27.40
CA PHE A 242 -5.94 1.39 28.16
C PHE A 242 -4.62 1.69 27.45
N GLN A 243 -3.98 0.69 26.85
CA GLN A 243 -2.74 0.86 26.09
C GLN A 243 -2.91 1.81 24.91
N LEU A 244 -4.10 1.81 24.28
CA LEU A 244 -4.43 2.65 23.13
C LEU A 244 -5.05 4.00 23.52
N GLY A 245 -5.01 4.35 24.83
CA GLY A 245 -5.47 5.67 25.32
C GLY A 245 -6.98 5.83 25.41
N PHE A 246 -7.74 4.73 25.50
CA PHE A 246 -9.17 4.79 25.79
C PHE A 246 -9.44 4.78 27.29
N SER A 247 -10.44 5.56 27.70
CA SER A 247 -10.86 5.64 29.10
C SER A 247 -11.45 4.35 29.64
N ASP A 248 -12.09 3.55 28.76
CA ASP A 248 -12.74 2.30 29.13
C ASP A 248 -12.90 1.35 27.92
N LYS A 249 -13.18 0.08 28.25
CA LYS A 249 -13.41 -1.01 27.30
C LYS A 249 -14.60 -0.72 26.35
N SER A 250 -15.65 -0.07 26.85
CA SER A 250 -16.88 0.14 26.09
C SER A 250 -16.65 1.14 24.95
N ASN A 251 -15.96 2.24 25.25
CA ASN A 251 -15.56 3.24 24.27
C ASN A 251 -14.62 2.64 23.20
N PHE A 252 -13.62 1.87 23.64
CA PHE A 252 -12.76 1.14 22.71
C PHE A 252 -13.54 0.17 21.83
N SER A 253 -14.45 -0.63 22.39
CA SER A 253 -15.21 -1.63 21.64
C SER A 253 -16.11 -0.98 20.58
N LYS A 254 -16.75 0.14 20.92
CA LYS A 254 -17.56 0.92 19.97
C LYS A 254 -16.69 1.50 18.85
N TYR A 255 -15.54 2.06 19.20
CA TYR A 255 -14.56 2.61 18.27
C TYR A 255 -14.03 1.53 17.33
N PHE A 256 -13.57 0.41 17.87
CA PHE A 256 -13.07 -0.71 17.10
C PHE A 256 -14.12 -1.24 16.11
N LYS A 257 -15.38 -1.46 16.58
CA LYS A 257 -16.47 -1.90 15.72
C LYS A 257 -16.77 -0.90 14.60
N ARG A 258 -16.75 0.39 14.91
CA ARG A 258 -17.02 1.46 13.91
C ARG A 258 -16.03 1.41 12.73
N TYR A 259 -14.74 1.15 13.00
CA TYR A 259 -13.69 1.19 11.98
C TYR A 259 -13.29 -0.17 11.41
N SER A 260 -13.57 -1.28 12.12
CA SER A 260 -13.21 -2.64 11.67
C SER A 260 -14.41 -3.48 11.23
N GLY A 261 -15.64 -3.03 11.50
CA GLY A 261 -16.89 -3.75 11.18
C GLY A 261 -17.31 -4.79 12.22
N VAL A 262 -16.40 -5.28 13.05
CA VAL A 262 -16.62 -6.31 14.08
C VAL A 262 -16.19 -5.83 15.46
N THR A 263 -16.68 -6.45 16.52
CA THR A 263 -16.22 -6.14 17.89
C THR A 263 -14.82 -6.75 18.14
N PRO A 264 -14.04 -6.22 19.12
CA PRO A 264 -12.77 -6.82 19.52
C PRO A 264 -12.91 -8.28 19.96
N SER A 265 -14.03 -8.63 20.62
CA SER A 265 -14.30 -10.00 21.06
C SER A 265 -14.56 -10.96 19.91
N GLU A 266 -15.36 -10.53 18.92
CA GLU A 266 -15.59 -11.28 17.69
C GLU A 266 -14.29 -11.44 16.90
N PHE A 267 -13.50 -10.37 16.78
CA PHE A 267 -12.20 -10.42 16.10
C PHE A 267 -11.26 -11.44 16.75
N LYS A 268 -11.14 -11.42 18.09
CA LYS A 268 -10.29 -12.37 18.84
C LYS A 268 -10.78 -13.82 18.70
N LYS A 269 -12.11 -14.05 18.67
CA LYS A 269 -12.72 -15.39 18.54
C LYS A 269 -12.54 -15.99 17.13
N ASN A 270 -12.58 -15.17 16.09
CA ASN A 270 -12.47 -15.61 14.69
C ASN A 270 -11.03 -15.96 14.28
N GLN A 271 -10.07 -15.87 15.20
CA GLN A 271 -8.64 -16.15 14.97
C GLN A 271 -8.24 -17.55 15.50
N HIS A 272 -9.14 -18.21 16.23
CA HIS A 272 -9.03 -19.60 16.68
C HIS A 272 -10.01 -20.49 15.94
#